data_c970f77e8695e9e843aa2ea9bb0483e3
#
_entry.id   c970f77e8695e9e843aa2ea9bb0483e3
#
_cell.length_a   1.000
_cell.length_b   1.000
_cell.length_c   1.000
_cell.angle_alpha   90.00
_cell.angle_beta   90.00
_cell.angle_gamma   90.00
#
_symmetry.space_group_name_H-M   'P 1'
#
loop_
_entity.id
_entity.type
_entity.pdbx_description
1 polymer ?
#
loop_
_entity_poly.entity_id
_entity_poly.type
_entity_poly.pdbx_seq_one_letter_code
_entity_poly.pdbx_strand_id
1 'polypeptide(L)'
;MDYLPLFHNLRGSRVLVVGGGEIALRKSRLLAEAGALLRVVAPEIEPQLRELVAGSGGECLVRGYVESDLDGCGLIIAATDDEPLNAQVSADAHRRCVPVNVVDAPALCSVIFPAIVDRSPLIVAVSSGGDAPVLARLIRAKLETWIPSTYGQLAGLAARFRSQVKHLFPDVQQRLSLIHI
;
A
#
# COMPACT_ATOMS: atom_id res chain seq x y z
N MET A 1 8.78 13.61 -13.88
CA MET A 1 8.39 12.65 -12.84
C MET A 1 6.90 12.36 -13.02
N ASP A 2 6.56 11.17 -13.42
CA ASP A 2 5.17 10.83 -13.78
C ASP A 2 4.31 10.45 -12.55
N TYR A 3 4.93 9.99 -11.47
CA TYR A 3 4.28 9.67 -10.22
C TYR A 3 4.90 10.42 -9.05
N LEU A 4 4.05 11.09 -8.25
CA LEU A 4 4.46 11.67 -6.98
C LEU A 4 4.49 10.57 -5.89
N PRO A 5 5.64 10.29 -5.25
CA PRO A 5 5.69 9.31 -4.18
C PRO A 5 5.00 9.83 -2.92
N LEU A 6 4.01 9.09 -2.46
CA LEU A 6 3.24 9.37 -1.24
C LEU A 6 3.16 8.12 -0.37
N PHE A 7 3.13 8.32 0.95
CA PHE A 7 2.79 7.28 1.92
C PHE A 7 1.33 7.46 2.33
N HIS A 8 0.49 6.50 1.92
CA HIS A 8 -0.94 6.53 2.21
C HIS A 8 -1.22 5.79 3.52
N ASN A 9 -1.86 6.45 4.47
CA ASN A 9 -2.32 5.80 5.71
C ASN A 9 -3.63 5.06 5.43
N LEU A 10 -3.55 3.75 5.37
CA LEU A 10 -4.71 2.87 5.11
C LEU A 10 -5.34 2.32 6.40
N ARG A 11 -4.80 2.63 7.57
CA ARG A 11 -5.31 2.10 8.85
C ARG A 11 -6.78 2.45 9.05
N GLY A 12 -7.63 1.44 9.12
CA GLY A 12 -9.07 1.59 9.25
C GLY A 12 -9.79 2.10 8.00
N SER A 13 -9.06 2.33 6.89
CA SER A 13 -9.66 2.70 5.60
C SER A 13 -10.14 1.46 4.87
N ARG A 14 -11.31 1.54 4.24
CA ARG A 14 -11.81 0.46 3.39
C ARG A 14 -11.07 0.45 2.05
N VAL A 15 -10.61 -0.74 1.65
CA VAL A 15 -9.96 -0.98 0.36
C VAL A 15 -10.74 -2.05 -0.39
N LEU A 16 -11.17 -1.73 -1.61
CA LEU A 16 -11.83 -2.68 -2.50
C LEU A 16 -10.78 -3.48 -3.28
N VAL A 17 -10.94 -4.79 -3.32
CA VAL A 17 -10.19 -5.69 -4.19
C VAL A 17 -11.20 -6.42 -5.07
N VAL A 18 -11.14 -6.18 -6.38
CA VAL A 18 -11.94 -6.89 -7.39
C VAL A 18 -11.08 -8.01 -7.94
N GLY A 19 -11.47 -9.25 -7.69
CA GLY A 19 -10.72 -10.47 -7.98
C GLY A 19 -10.54 -11.35 -6.74
N GLY A 20 -10.51 -12.66 -6.94
CA GLY A 20 -10.51 -13.65 -5.85
C GLY A 20 -9.34 -14.64 -5.87
N GLY A 21 -8.41 -14.53 -6.83
CA GLY A 21 -7.29 -15.45 -7.03
C GLY A 21 -6.01 -15.06 -6.30
N GLU A 22 -4.91 -15.74 -6.65
CA GLU A 22 -3.58 -15.60 -6.02
C GLU A 22 -3.05 -14.16 -6.05
N ILE A 23 -3.25 -13.43 -7.15
CA ILE A 23 -2.78 -12.04 -7.28
C ILE A 23 -3.54 -11.14 -6.31
N ALA A 24 -4.86 -11.30 -6.21
CA ALA A 24 -5.69 -10.59 -5.25
C ALA A 24 -5.25 -10.90 -3.81
N LEU A 25 -4.98 -12.17 -3.48
CA LEU A 25 -4.45 -12.59 -2.18
C LEU A 25 -3.12 -11.90 -1.86
N ARG A 26 -2.17 -11.89 -2.80
CA ARG A 26 -0.86 -11.25 -2.60
C ARG A 26 -0.98 -9.75 -2.34
N LYS A 27 -1.83 -9.04 -3.08
CA LYS A 27 -2.10 -7.62 -2.86
C LYS A 27 -2.80 -7.37 -1.53
N SER A 28 -3.78 -8.21 -1.20
CA SER A 28 -4.55 -8.12 0.04
C SER A 28 -3.69 -8.31 1.30
N ARG A 29 -2.65 -9.16 1.26
CA ARG A 29 -1.71 -9.33 2.38
C ARG A 29 -1.02 -8.01 2.71
N LEU A 30 -0.47 -7.32 1.71
CA LEU A 30 0.19 -6.03 1.90
C LEU A 30 -0.78 -4.96 2.45
N LEU A 31 -2.02 -4.95 1.97
CA LEU A 31 -3.03 -4.01 2.43
C LEU A 31 -3.48 -4.29 3.87
N ALA A 32 -3.62 -5.57 4.23
CA ALA A 32 -3.95 -5.99 5.59
C ALA A 32 -2.82 -5.63 6.58
N GLU A 33 -1.54 -5.83 6.19
CA GLU A 33 -0.37 -5.40 6.96
C GLU A 33 -0.36 -3.88 7.19
N ALA A 34 -0.85 -3.10 6.21
CA ALA A 34 -1.03 -1.65 6.35
C ALA A 34 -2.26 -1.25 7.21
N GLY A 35 -3.03 -2.22 7.70
CA GLY A 35 -4.20 -2.02 8.56
C GLY A 35 -5.48 -1.63 7.82
N ALA A 36 -5.58 -1.93 6.53
CA ALA A 36 -6.80 -1.71 5.74
C ALA A 36 -7.92 -2.69 6.11
N LEU A 37 -9.15 -2.22 6.01
CA LEU A 37 -10.36 -3.05 6.04
C LEU A 37 -10.66 -3.51 4.62
N LEU A 38 -10.49 -4.81 4.36
CA LEU A 38 -10.61 -5.35 3.01
C LEU A 38 -12.07 -5.63 2.63
N ARG A 39 -12.51 -5.13 1.47
CA ARG A 39 -13.71 -5.59 0.77
C ARG A 39 -13.27 -6.32 -0.48
N VAL A 40 -13.53 -7.62 -0.55
CA VAL A 40 -13.18 -8.45 -1.71
C VAL A 40 -14.45 -8.85 -2.46
N VAL A 41 -14.45 -8.59 -3.78
CA VAL A 41 -15.57 -8.91 -4.67
C VAL A 41 -15.09 -9.80 -5.80
N ALA A 42 -15.61 -11.00 -5.89
CA ALA A 42 -15.37 -11.94 -6.99
C ALA A 42 -16.42 -13.05 -6.98
N PRO A 43 -16.75 -13.68 -8.13
CA PRO A 43 -17.61 -14.86 -8.19
C PRO A 43 -17.03 -16.05 -7.40
N GLU A 44 -15.69 -16.18 -7.42
CA GLU A 44 -14.95 -17.17 -6.68
C GLU A 44 -13.82 -16.49 -5.88
N ILE A 45 -13.64 -16.86 -4.62
CA ILE A 45 -12.62 -16.30 -3.74
C ILE A 45 -11.86 -17.44 -3.09
N GLU A 46 -10.54 -17.43 -3.21
CA GLU A 46 -9.67 -18.44 -2.60
C GLU A 46 -9.85 -18.51 -1.07
N PRO A 47 -9.79 -19.72 -0.47
CA PRO A 47 -9.95 -19.89 0.96
C PRO A 47 -9.00 -19.04 1.80
N GLN A 48 -7.71 -18.97 1.43
CA GLN A 48 -6.72 -18.17 2.13
C GLN A 48 -7.05 -16.66 2.09
N LEU A 49 -7.63 -16.17 0.98
CA LEU A 49 -8.06 -14.78 0.88
C LEU A 49 -9.26 -14.50 1.79
N ARG A 50 -10.21 -15.44 1.90
CA ARG A 50 -11.34 -15.32 2.83
C ARG A 50 -10.88 -15.24 4.29
N GLU A 51 -9.93 -16.10 4.68
CA GLU A 51 -9.35 -16.10 6.03
C GLU A 51 -8.65 -14.76 6.33
N LEU A 52 -7.85 -14.26 5.38
CA LEU A 52 -7.17 -12.98 5.50
C LEU A 52 -8.16 -11.81 5.68
N VAL A 53 -9.23 -11.79 4.87
CA VAL A 53 -10.28 -10.76 4.91
C VAL A 53 -11.00 -10.80 6.25
N ALA A 54 -11.39 -11.98 6.73
CA ALA A 54 -12.02 -12.15 8.03
C ALA A 54 -11.10 -11.65 9.17
N GLY A 55 -9.80 -11.97 9.12
CA GLY A 55 -8.81 -11.51 10.08
C GLY A 55 -8.58 -10.00 10.06
N SER A 56 -8.81 -9.32 8.95
CA SER A 56 -8.71 -7.86 8.83
C SER A 56 -9.98 -7.11 9.27
N GLY A 57 -11.04 -7.81 9.65
CA GLY A 57 -12.36 -7.22 9.93
C GLY A 57 -13.08 -6.75 8.65
N GLY A 58 -12.72 -7.29 7.51
CA GLY A 58 -13.27 -6.98 6.20
C GLY A 58 -14.46 -7.87 5.80
N GLU A 59 -14.86 -7.79 4.54
CA GLU A 59 -15.99 -8.54 3.98
C GLU A 59 -15.67 -9.16 2.61
N CYS A 60 -16.23 -10.35 2.36
CA CYS A 60 -16.16 -11.04 1.07
C CYS A 60 -17.54 -11.05 0.42
N LEU A 61 -17.65 -10.52 -0.79
CA LEU A 61 -18.86 -10.48 -1.59
C LEU A 61 -18.71 -11.46 -2.76
N VAL A 62 -19.33 -12.65 -2.64
CA VAL A 62 -19.25 -13.73 -3.64
C VAL A 62 -20.24 -13.46 -4.75
N ARG A 63 -19.89 -12.54 -5.64
CA ARG A 63 -20.69 -12.13 -6.82
C ARG A 63 -19.83 -11.32 -7.78
N GLY A 64 -20.38 -10.96 -8.91
CA GLY A 64 -19.77 -9.98 -9.80
C GLY A 64 -19.70 -8.58 -9.17
N TYR A 65 -18.75 -7.80 -9.65
CA TYR A 65 -18.57 -6.39 -9.28
C TYR A 65 -19.76 -5.53 -9.71
N VAL A 66 -20.10 -4.56 -8.88
CA VAL A 66 -21.05 -3.47 -9.20
C VAL A 66 -20.46 -2.14 -8.73
N GLU A 67 -20.79 -1.03 -9.40
CA GLU A 67 -20.19 0.28 -9.12
C GLU A 67 -20.34 0.74 -7.66
N SER A 68 -21.42 0.36 -6.98
CA SER A 68 -21.62 0.70 -5.57
C SER A 68 -20.64 0.02 -4.61
N ASP A 69 -19.86 -0.97 -5.08
CA ASP A 69 -18.81 -1.58 -4.27
C ASP A 69 -17.68 -0.60 -3.93
N LEU A 70 -17.54 0.48 -4.70
CA LEU A 70 -16.60 1.56 -4.43
C LEU A 70 -17.01 2.45 -3.25
N ASP A 71 -18.25 2.35 -2.77
CA ASP A 71 -18.76 3.26 -1.76
C ASP A 71 -17.96 3.20 -0.46
N GLY A 72 -17.41 4.35 -0.08
CA GLY A 72 -16.59 4.51 1.11
C GLY A 72 -15.20 3.89 1.03
N CYS A 73 -14.74 3.47 -0.15
CA CYS A 73 -13.39 2.95 -0.35
C CYS A 73 -12.38 4.08 -0.63
N GLY A 74 -11.21 4.00 0.02
CA GLY A 74 -10.11 4.95 -0.16
C GLY A 74 -9.05 4.50 -1.16
N LEU A 75 -9.10 3.24 -1.61
CA LEU A 75 -8.20 2.65 -2.60
C LEU A 75 -8.90 1.46 -3.26
N ILE A 76 -8.61 1.24 -4.54
CA ILE A 76 -9.19 0.15 -5.32
C ILE A 76 -8.08 -0.65 -5.99
N ILE A 77 -8.19 -1.96 -5.96
CA ILE A 77 -7.32 -2.90 -6.66
C ILE A 77 -8.19 -3.73 -7.61
N ALA A 78 -7.90 -3.67 -8.90
CA ALA A 78 -8.46 -4.59 -9.90
C ALA A 78 -7.42 -5.66 -10.20
N ALA A 79 -7.73 -6.90 -9.87
CA ALA A 79 -6.84 -8.06 -9.96
C ALA A 79 -7.59 -9.27 -10.54
N THR A 80 -8.24 -9.07 -11.68
CA THR A 80 -8.96 -10.11 -12.43
C THR A 80 -8.27 -10.38 -13.76
N ASP A 81 -8.57 -11.52 -14.37
CA ASP A 81 -8.15 -11.86 -15.73
C ASP A 81 -9.10 -11.28 -16.80
N ASP A 82 -10.17 -10.61 -16.38
CA ASP A 82 -11.17 -9.96 -17.24
C ASP A 82 -10.76 -8.51 -17.51
N GLU A 83 -10.08 -8.27 -18.63
CA GLU A 83 -9.62 -6.94 -19.03
C GLU A 83 -10.77 -5.91 -19.17
N PRO A 84 -11.92 -6.22 -19.79
CA PRO A 84 -13.10 -5.35 -19.81
C PRO A 84 -13.57 -4.95 -18.41
N LEU A 85 -13.64 -5.89 -17.47
CA LEU A 85 -14.00 -5.61 -16.08
C LEU A 85 -12.98 -4.71 -15.40
N ASN A 86 -11.70 -4.99 -15.58
CA ASN A 86 -10.61 -4.16 -15.03
C ASN A 86 -10.68 -2.71 -15.56
N ALA A 87 -10.96 -2.53 -16.85
CA ALA A 87 -11.16 -1.21 -17.45
C ALA A 87 -12.39 -0.50 -16.89
N GLN A 88 -13.50 -1.21 -16.67
CA GLN A 88 -14.70 -0.68 -16.04
C GLN A 88 -14.41 -0.21 -14.62
N VAL A 89 -13.79 -1.05 -13.78
CA VAL A 89 -13.41 -0.71 -12.40
C VAL A 89 -12.54 0.53 -12.35
N SER A 90 -11.56 0.64 -13.26
CA SER A 90 -10.70 1.80 -13.39
C SER A 90 -11.50 3.07 -13.75
N ALA A 91 -12.39 2.99 -14.75
CA ALA A 91 -13.21 4.13 -15.16
C ALA A 91 -14.13 4.60 -14.03
N ASP A 92 -14.74 3.65 -13.30
CA ASP A 92 -15.62 3.94 -12.16
C ASP A 92 -14.84 4.63 -11.03
N ALA A 93 -13.62 4.14 -10.74
CA ALA A 93 -12.72 4.72 -9.75
C ALA A 93 -12.31 6.16 -10.11
N HIS A 94 -11.93 6.39 -11.37
CA HIS A 94 -11.55 7.73 -11.85
C HIS A 94 -12.72 8.73 -11.77
N ARG A 95 -13.94 8.31 -12.13
CA ARG A 95 -15.14 9.18 -12.01
C ARG A 95 -15.40 9.62 -10.57
N ARG A 96 -15.04 8.76 -9.61
CA ARG A 96 -15.22 9.02 -8.16
C ARG A 96 -13.98 9.62 -7.49
N CYS A 97 -12.91 9.91 -8.26
CA CYS A 97 -11.63 10.40 -7.75
C CYS A 97 -11.02 9.48 -6.66
N VAL A 98 -11.23 8.16 -6.75
CA VAL A 98 -10.63 7.18 -5.84
C VAL A 98 -9.39 6.59 -6.48
N PRO A 99 -8.25 6.54 -5.77
CA PRO A 99 -7.03 5.91 -6.28
C PRO A 99 -7.27 4.45 -6.69
N VAL A 100 -6.75 4.07 -7.87
CA VAL A 100 -6.92 2.72 -8.41
C VAL A 100 -5.60 2.17 -8.94
N ASN A 101 -5.36 0.90 -8.62
CA ASN A 101 -4.30 0.08 -9.20
C ASN A 101 -4.93 -1.09 -9.96
N VAL A 102 -4.65 -1.19 -11.23
CA VAL A 102 -5.04 -2.31 -12.08
C VAL A 102 -3.79 -3.15 -12.32
N VAL A 103 -3.84 -4.43 -11.97
CA VAL A 103 -2.69 -5.33 -12.10
C VAL A 103 -2.35 -5.51 -13.57
N ASP A 104 -1.06 -5.42 -13.88
CA ASP A 104 -0.48 -5.58 -15.21
C ASP A 104 -1.02 -4.62 -16.30
N ALA A 105 -1.75 -3.56 -15.90
CA ALA A 105 -2.28 -2.54 -16.80
C ALA A 105 -1.94 -1.10 -16.32
N PRO A 106 -0.67 -0.65 -16.47
CA PRO A 106 -0.23 0.67 -15.98
C PRO A 106 -1.05 1.85 -16.49
N ALA A 107 -1.52 1.79 -17.74
CA ALA A 107 -2.33 2.85 -18.34
C ALA A 107 -3.69 3.06 -17.65
N LEU A 108 -4.18 2.07 -16.91
CA LEU A 108 -5.43 2.13 -16.15
C LEU A 108 -5.21 2.51 -14.67
N CYS A 109 -3.96 2.69 -14.25
CA CYS A 109 -3.62 2.98 -12.86
C CYS A 109 -3.53 4.47 -12.60
N SER A 110 -4.12 4.96 -11.49
CA SER A 110 -3.77 6.26 -10.90
C SER A 110 -2.71 6.15 -9.80
N VAL A 111 -2.50 4.95 -9.25
CA VAL A 111 -1.44 4.66 -8.26
C VAL A 111 -0.74 3.36 -8.61
N ILE A 112 0.55 3.29 -8.28
CA ILE A 112 1.37 2.09 -8.46
C ILE A 112 1.96 1.63 -7.13
N PHE A 113 2.19 0.31 -7.00
CA PHE A 113 2.86 -0.25 -5.82
C PHE A 113 4.37 -0.28 -6.03
N PRO A 114 5.15 0.35 -5.14
CA PRO A 114 6.61 0.30 -5.18
C PRO A 114 7.14 -1.04 -4.63
N ALA A 115 8.43 -1.28 -4.82
CA ALA A 115 9.16 -2.28 -4.05
C ALA A 115 9.48 -1.69 -2.66
N ILE A 116 9.12 -2.39 -1.59
CA ILE A 116 9.14 -1.86 -0.22
C ILE A 116 10.22 -2.56 0.60
N VAL A 117 10.99 -1.77 1.37
CA VAL A 117 11.78 -2.22 2.51
C VAL A 117 11.10 -1.70 3.77
N ASP A 118 10.45 -2.58 4.50
CA ASP A 118 9.79 -2.24 5.76
C ASP A 118 10.74 -2.50 6.94
N ARG A 119 11.02 -1.44 7.68
CA ARG A 119 11.73 -1.41 8.97
C ARG A 119 10.95 -0.53 9.93
N SER A 120 9.64 -0.70 9.96
CA SER A 120 8.72 0.19 10.71
C SER A 120 9.28 0.64 12.07
N PRO A 121 9.19 1.94 12.35
CA PRO A 121 8.48 2.99 11.61
C PRO A 121 9.25 3.59 10.41
N LEU A 122 10.45 3.12 10.07
CA LEU A 122 11.19 3.52 8.88
C LEU A 122 10.75 2.66 7.69
N ILE A 123 10.28 3.29 6.61
CA ILE A 123 9.87 2.63 5.37
C ILE A 123 10.62 3.26 4.21
N VAL A 124 11.14 2.42 3.31
CA VAL A 124 11.74 2.85 2.05
C VAL A 124 10.96 2.24 0.89
N ALA A 125 10.58 3.08 -0.06
CA ALA A 125 9.86 2.68 -1.25
C ALA A 125 10.68 2.98 -2.50
N VAL A 126 10.80 2.02 -3.40
CA VAL A 126 11.56 2.12 -4.66
C VAL A 126 10.62 1.85 -5.82
N SER A 127 10.54 2.79 -6.75
CA SER A 127 9.75 2.65 -7.97
C SER A 127 10.56 3.09 -9.19
N SER A 128 10.29 2.47 -10.32
CA SER A 128 10.75 2.88 -11.64
C SER A 128 9.61 3.39 -12.52
N GLY A 129 8.46 3.74 -11.91
CA GLY A 129 7.28 4.12 -12.67
C GLY A 129 6.56 2.96 -13.39
N GLY A 130 7.07 1.74 -13.28
CA GLY A 130 6.60 0.58 -14.05
C GLY A 130 7.58 0.14 -15.15
N ASP A 131 8.50 1.01 -15.58
CA ASP A 131 9.37 0.76 -16.74
C ASP A 131 10.46 -0.29 -16.48
N ALA A 132 10.97 -0.38 -15.24
CA ALA A 132 12.07 -1.28 -14.91
C ALA A 132 11.84 -2.01 -13.58
N PRO A 133 10.86 -2.92 -13.47
CA PRO A 133 10.51 -3.58 -12.21
C PRO A 133 11.65 -4.46 -11.66
N VAL A 134 12.48 -5.01 -12.54
CA VAL A 134 13.66 -5.79 -12.14
C VAL A 134 14.70 -4.89 -11.45
N LEU A 135 14.96 -3.71 -11.99
CA LEU A 135 15.87 -2.74 -11.39
C LEU A 135 15.37 -2.27 -10.02
N ALA A 136 14.09 -1.95 -9.90
CA ALA A 136 13.48 -1.56 -8.62
C ALA A 136 13.65 -2.67 -7.57
N ARG A 137 13.46 -3.95 -7.94
CA ARG A 137 13.69 -5.10 -7.04
C ARG A 137 15.15 -5.27 -6.63
N LEU A 138 16.08 -5.09 -7.58
CA LEU A 138 17.53 -5.16 -7.29
C LEU A 138 17.98 -4.05 -6.32
N ILE A 139 17.51 -2.82 -6.55
CA ILE A 139 17.79 -1.69 -5.65
C ILE A 139 17.18 -1.96 -4.27
N ARG A 140 15.93 -2.43 -4.20
CA ARG A 140 15.30 -2.83 -2.94
C ARG A 140 16.14 -3.85 -2.19
N ALA A 141 16.62 -4.92 -2.86
CA ALA A 141 17.43 -5.95 -2.23
C ALA A 141 18.75 -5.39 -1.67
N LYS A 142 19.41 -4.47 -2.38
CA LYS A 142 20.60 -3.76 -1.86
C LYS A 142 20.28 -2.90 -0.64
N LEU A 143 19.18 -2.14 -0.69
CA LEU A 143 18.74 -1.32 0.44
C LEU A 143 18.38 -2.16 1.66
N GLU A 144 17.82 -3.34 1.45
CA GLU A 144 17.49 -4.28 2.53
C GLU A 144 18.72 -4.76 3.30
N THR A 145 19.86 -4.90 2.61
CA THR A 145 21.17 -5.20 3.23
C THR A 145 21.76 -3.97 3.95
N TRP A 146 21.60 -2.79 3.36
CA TRP A 146 22.11 -1.54 3.90
C TRP A 146 21.32 -1.03 5.12
N ILE A 147 20.03 -1.36 5.19
CA ILE A 147 19.11 -0.90 6.23
C ILE A 147 18.64 -2.13 7.03
N PRO A 148 19.45 -2.64 7.97
CA PRO A 148 19.04 -3.74 8.83
C PRO A 148 17.89 -3.34 9.78
N SER A 149 17.25 -4.33 10.40
CA SER A 149 16.08 -4.13 11.29
C SER A 149 16.36 -3.20 12.47
N THR A 150 17.63 -3.08 12.87
CA THR A 150 18.08 -2.17 13.93
C THR A 150 17.74 -0.69 13.67
N TYR A 151 17.64 -0.28 12.39
CA TYR A 151 17.19 1.09 12.05
C TYR A 151 15.75 1.37 12.45
N GLY A 152 14.86 0.38 12.36
CA GLY A 152 13.51 0.50 12.88
C GLY A 152 13.47 0.69 14.40
N GLN A 153 14.31 -0.07 15.13
CA GLN A 153 14.45 0.09 16.57
C GLN A 153 14.99 1.47 16.95
N LEU A 154 16.01 1.97 16.21
CA LEU A 154 16.55 3.31 16.39
C LEU A 154 15.51 4.38 16.12
N ALA A 155 14.75 4.26 15.03
CA ALA A 155 13.66 5.19 14.70
C ALA A 155 12.56 5.19 15.78
N GLY A 156 12.20 4.02 16.31
CA GLY A 156 11.26 3.89 17.43
C GLY A 156 11.79 4.52 18.73
N LEU A 157 13.08 4.38 18.99
CA LEU A 157 13.74 5.07 20.12
C LEU A 157 13.68 6.59 19.95
N ALA A 158 14.10 7.09 18.78
CA ALA A 158 14.06 8.53 18.48
C ALA A 158 12.64 9.12 18.61
N ALA A 159 11.61 8.39 18.18
CA ALA A 159 10.23 8.81 18.30
C ALA A 159 9.80 9.01 19.77
N ARG A 160 10.24 8.14 20.69
CA ARG A 160 9.94 8.24 22.12
C ARG A 160 10.53 9.50 22.77
N PHE A 161 11.72 9.91 22.35
CA PHE A 161 12.39 11.09 22.89
C PHE A 161 12.03 12.39 22.18
N ARG A 162 11.30 12.32 21.06
CA ARG A 162 11.01 13.50 20.22
C ARG A 162 10.35 14.65 20.95
N SER A 163 9.40 14.35 21.85
CA SER A 163 8.70 15.38 22.65
C SER A 163 9.63 16.02 23.66
N GLN A 164 10.46 15.24 24.36
CA GLN A 164 11.42 15.72 25.33
C GLN A 164 12.48 16.59 24.66
N VAL A 165 13.03 16.14 23.51
CA VAL A 165 14.01 16.91 22.72
C VAL A 165 13.40 18.24 22.24
N LYS A 166 12.15 18.26 21.78
CA LYS A 166 11.47 19.49 21.40
C LYS A 166 11.28 20.47 22.56
N HIS A 167 11.07 19.96 23.76
CA HIS A 167 10.90 20.78 24.95
C HIS A 167 12.24 21.36 25.42
N LEU A 168 13.30 20.57 25.42
CA LEU A 168 14.65 20.97 25.86
C LEU A 168 15.36 21.87 24.85
N PHE A 169 15.11 21.68 23.56
CA PHE A 169 15.73 22.40 22.46
C PHE A 169 14.64 23.00 21.54
N PRO A 170 14.08 24.16 21.89
CA PRO A 170 13.04 24.82 21.07
C PRO A 170 13.52 25.20 19.66
N ASP A 171 14.78 25.56 19.52
CA ASP A 171 15.40 25.93 18.25
C ASP A 171 15.64 24.72 17.34
N VAL A 172 15.24 24.88 16.05
CA VAL A 172 15.39 23.85 15.01
C VAL A 172 16.85 23.53 14.74
N GLN A 173 17.72 24.57 14.70
CA GLN A 173 19.17 24.40 14.42
C GLN A 173 19.87 23.60 15.51
N GLN A 174 19.54 23.85 16.76
CA GLN A 174 20.06 23.06 17.88
C GLN A 174 19.64 21.60 17.82
N ARG A 175 18.39 21.32 17.40
CA ARG A 175 17.90 19.94 17.22
C ARG A 175 18.61 19.19 16.08
N LEU A 176 18.89 19.90 14.98
CA LEU A 176 19.62 19.31 13.85
C LEU A 176 21.06 18.96 14.21
N SER A 177 21.73 19.76 15.07
CA SER A 177 23.08 19.47 15.51
C SER A 177 23.18 18.18 16.35
N LEU A 178 22.11 17.79 17.05
CA LEU A 178 22.09 16.53 17.81
C LEU A 178 22.09 15.26 16.94
N ILE A 179 21.73 15.38 15.66
CA ILE A 179 21.69 14.25 14.72
C ILE A 179 23.07 14.03 14.06
N HIS A 180 23.94 15.02 14.14
CA HIS A 180 25.26 15.01 13.49
C HIS A 180 26.41 14.63 14.43
N ILE A 181 26.12 14.13 15.64
CA ILE A 181 27.14 13.65 16.59
C ILE A 181 27.44 12.17 16.33
#